data_20a4a7890c7dc264c280abdf40f60c0c
#
_entry.id   20a4a7890c7dc264c280abdf40f60c0c
#
_cell.length_a   1.000
_cell.length_b   1.000
_cell.length_c   1.000
_cell.angle_alpha   90.00
_cell.angle_beta   90.00
_cell.angle_gamma   90.00
#
_symmetry.space_group_name_H-M   'P 1'
#
loop_
_entity.id
_entity.type
_entity.pdbx_description
1 polymer ?
#
loop_
_entity_poly.entity_id
_entity_poly.type
_entity_poly.pdbx_seq_one_letter_code
_entity_poly.pdbx_strand_id
1 'polypeptide(L)'
;IYSIWDQTIPIENMKSGRIPDGFLFGAEYLRSNINEALMSDNPKNIVPSVDTNGHGTFLAGVACGNKIDERNFSGVASLADICVVKCREAKDGLKRYFRIGGDKVVYGEQDIMLGIKYLWQTAVKAEKPLIICFGIGTNIGGHERGGCLGEYLESRGNYSGVCAVAACGNEANAGHHYRSGLLRSGQDVEVELR
;
A
#
# COMPACT_ATOMS: atom_id res chain seq x y z
N ILE A 1 5.84 6.50 14.40
CA ILE A 1 4.74 6.46 13.39
C ILE A 1 3.92 7.73 13.56
N TYR A 2 3.59 8.38 12.43
CA TYR A 2 2.81 9.61 12.41
C TYR A 2 1.30 9.31 12.49
N SER A 3 0.83 8.41 11.62
CA SER A 3 -0.55 7.92 11.64
C SER A 3 -0.68 6.55 10.98
N ILE A 4 -1.77 5.86 11.29
CA ILE A 4 -2.22 4.61 10.66
C ILE A 4 -3.67 4.81 10.24
N TRP A 5 -3.99 4.57 8.96
CA TRP A 5 -5.36 4.39 8.51
C TRP A 5 -5.59 2.91 8.18
N ASP A 6 -6.36 2.25 9.00
CA ASP A 6 -6.78 0.87 8.77
C ASP A 6 -8.16 0.86 8.09
N GLN A 7 -8.18 0.53 6.81
CA GLN A 7 -9.42 0.46 6.02
C GLN A 7 -10.26 -0.77 6.36
N THR A 8 -9.73 -1.72 7.14
CA THR A 8 -10.41 -2.97 7.47
C THR A 8 -11.28 -2.87 8.73
N ILE A 9 -11.10 -1.82 9.53
CA ILE A 9 -11.84 -1.66 10.79
C ILE A 9 -13.17 -0.96 10.52
N PRO A 10 -14.31 -1.64 10.76
CA PRO A 10 -15.63 -1.02 10.67
C PRO A 10 -15.80 0.08 11.72
N ILE A 11 -16.65 1.06 11.42
CA ILE A 11 -16.89 2.23 12.29
C ILE A 11 -17.38 1.78 13.68
N GLU A 12 -18.25 0.77 13.73
CA GLU A 12 -18.80 0.21 14.98
C GLU A 12 -17.76 -0.48 15.85
N ASN A 13 -16.63 -0.90 15.29
CA ASN A 13 -15.53 -1.55 15.99
C ASN A 13 -14.38 -0.60 16.35
N MET A 14 -14.54 0.67 16.01
CA MET A 14 -13.54 1.69 16.27
C MET A 14 -13.61 2.13 17.75
N LYS A 15 -12.53 1.87 18.49
CA LYS A 15 -12.48 2.17 19.94
C LYS A 15 -11.99 3.59 20.22
N SER A 16 -10.76 3.90 19.86
CA SER A 16 -10.11 5.19 20.13
C SER A 16 -9.72 5.97 18.87
N GLY A 17 -9.92 5.36 17.70
CA GLY A 17 -9.66 6.01 16.42
C GLY A 17 -10.77 6.95 15.99
N ARG A 18 -10.60 7.52 14.80
CA ARG A 18 -11.61 8.34 14.14
C ARG A 18 -11.69 7.99 12.65
N ILE A 19 -12.76 8.40 11.99
CA ILE A 19 -12.80 8.36 10.52
C ILE A 19 -11.90 9.49 10.01
N PRO A 20 -10.97 9.24 9.05
CA PRO A 20 -10.16 10.31 8.51
C PRO A 20 -11.03 11.37 7.80
N ASP A 21 -10.62 12.63 7.86
CA ASP A 21 -11.34 13.74 7.24
C ASP A 21 -11.47 13.54 5.72
N GLY A 22 -12.71 13.57 5.22
CA GLY A 22 -13.02 13.39 3.80
C GLY A 22 -13.08 11.95 3.34
N PHE A 23 -13.18 10.99 4.27
CA PHE A 23 -13.42 9.57 4.03
C PHE A 23 -14.67 9.11 4.78
N LEU A 24 -15.18 7.92 4.42
CA LEU A 24 -16.45 7.41 4.95
C LEU A 24 -16.31 6.04 5.66
N PHE A 25 -15.09 5.53 5.81
CA PHE A 25 -14.82 4.21 6.38
C PHE A 25 -13.41 4.09 6.94
N GLY A 26 -13.17 3.00 7.63
CA GLY A 26 -11.88 2.70 8.24
C GLY A 26 -11.61 3.54 9.48
N ALA A 27 -10.58 3.19 10.21
CA ALA A 27 -10.16 3.88 11.43
C ALA A 27 -8.78 4.51 11.28
N GLU A 28 -8.69 5.80 11.58
CA GLU A 28 -7.42 6.53 11.67
C GLU A 28 -6.97 6.58 13.13
N TYR A 29 -5.72 6.23 13.35
CA TYR A 29 -5.02 6.35 14.62
C TYR A 29 -3.87 7.32 14.44
N LEU A 30 -3.89 8.40 15.19
CA LEU A 30 -2.83 9.42 15.17
C LEU A 30 -1.69 9.02 16.13
N ARG A 31 -0.58 9.75 16.04
CA ARG A 31 0.60 9.56 16.90
C ARG A 31 0.25 9.47 18.39
N SER A 32 -0.70 10.27 18.87
CA SER A 32 -1.17 10.22 20.26
C SER A 32 -1.74 8.85 20.64
N ASN A 33 -2.66 8.32 19.81
CA ASN A 33 -3.25 7.00 20.05
C ASN A 33 -2.20 5.88 20.00
N ILE A 34 -1.25 5.98 19.05
CA ILE A 34 -0.18 5.00 18.89
C ILE A 34 0.76 5.02 20.09
N ASN A 35 1.17 6.20 20.54
CA ASN A 35 2.03 6.34 21.72
C ASN A 35 1.32 5.86 23.00
N GLU A 36 0.04 6.17 23.17
CA GLU A 36 -0.78 5.66 24.28
C GLU A 36 -0.83 4.12 24.25
N ALA A 37 -1.06 3.53 23.06
CA ALA A 37 -1.07 2.08 22.91
C ALA A 37 0.27 1.44 23.28
N LEU A 38 1.40 2.05 22.88
CA LEU A 38 2.73 1.55 23.20
C LEU A 38 3.06 1.57 24.70
N MET A 39 2.41 2.43 25.47
CA MET A 39 2.56 2.53 26.92
C MET A 39 1.54 1.70 27.70
N SER A 40 0.58 1.09 27.01
CA SER A 40 -0.51 0.33 27.63
C SER A 40 -0.17 -1.16 27.75
N ASP A 41 -0.62 -1.79 28.84
CA ASP A 41 -0.58 -3.25 29.00
C ASP A 41 -1.44 -3.99 27.96
N ASN A 42 -2.42 -3.29 27.39
CA ASN A 42 -3.34 -3.83 26.39
C ASN A 42 -3.42 -2.94 25.14
N PRO A 43 -2.36 -2.85 24.33
CA PRO A 43 -2.25 -1.92 23.19
C PRO A 43 -3.37 -2.09 22.16
N LYS A 44 -3.85 -3.31 21.95
CA LYS A 44 -4.95 -3.62 21.03
C LYS A 44 -6.32 -3.10 21.47
N ASN A 45 -6.47 -2.69 22.72
CA ASN A 45 -7.68 -2.00 23.17
C ASN A 45 -7.70 -0.55 22.70
N ILE A 46 -6.56 0.02 22.36
CA ILE A 46 -6.41 1.39 21.88
C ILE A 46 -6.25 1.39 20.36
N VAL A 47 -5.27 0.65 19.84
CA VAL A 47 -5.03 0.50 18.39
C VAL A 47 -5.19 -0.97 18.01
N PRO A 48 -6.39 -1.40 17.59
CA PRO A 48 -6.66 -2.81 17.25
C PRO A 48 -6.10 -3.22 15.87
N SER A 49 -5.50 -2.31 15.12
CA SER A 49 -4.90 -2.60 13.83
C SER A 49 -3.76 -3.61 13.97
N VAL A 50 -3.81 -4.68 13.18
CA VAL A 50 -2.82 -5.77 13.22
C VAL A 50 -2.41 -6.13 11.81
N ASP A 51 -1.12 -6.29 11.56
CA ASP A 51 -0.59 -6.90 10.34
C ASP A 51 -0.54 -8.42 10.53
N THR A 52 -1.44 -9.14 9.86
CA THR A 52 -1.55 -10.60 9.95
C THR A 52 -0.61 -11.34 9.00
N ASN A 53 -0.09 -10.63 7.98
CA ASN A 53 0.80 -11.18 6.96
C ASN A 53 2.28 -10.90 7.27
N GLY A 54 2.56 -9.75 7.87
CA GLY A 54 3.91 -9.29 8.21
C GLY A 54 4.65 -8.58 7.08
N HIS A 55 4.14 -8.62 5.84
CA HIS A 55 4.80 -8.03 4.67
C HIS A 55 4.91 -6.50 4.79
N GLY A 56 3.82 -5.82 5.15
CA GLY A 56 3.82 -4.37 5.32
C GLY A 56 4.73 -3.91 6.46
N THR A 57 4.74 -4.65 7.56
CA THR A 57 5.63 -4.41 8.71
C THR A 57 7.09 -4.58 8.31
N PHE A 58 7.41 -5.62 7.54
CA PHE A 58 8.76 -5.84 7.02
C PHE A 58 9.21 -4.68 6.13
N LEU A 59 8.40 -4.26 5.17
CA LEU A 59 8.71 -3.14 4.28
C LEU A 59 8.93 -1.84 5.06
N ALA A 60 8.06 -1.54 6.02
CA ALA A 60 8.22 -0.36 6.88
C ALA A 60 9.51 -0.43 7.72
N GLY A 61 9.87 -1.62 8.21
CA GLY A 61 11.12 -1.84 8.93
C GLY A 61 12.36 -1.59 8.07
N VAL A 62 12.39 -2.12 6.85
CA VAL A 62 13.50 -1.89 5.91
C VAL A 62 13.61 -0.42 5.50
N ALA A 63 12.47 0.23 5.26
CA ALA A 63 12.45 1.64 4.86
C ALA A 63 12.86 2.58 6.00
N CYS A 64 12.28 2.41 7.19
CA CYS A 64 12.31 3.42 8.25
C CYS A 64 12.53 2.85 9.66
N GLY A 65 12.95 1.58 9.79
CA GLY A 65 13.19 0.95 11.09
C GLY A 65 14.28 1.65 11.88
N ASN A 66 14.13 1.69 13.19
CA ASN A 66 15.14 2.26 14.10
C ASN A 66 16.48 1.49 13.99
N LYS A 67 17.55 2.20 14.29
CA LYS A 67 18.87 1.58 14.41
C LYS A 67 18.88 0.57 15.57
N ILE A 68 19.38 -0.62 15.29
CA ILE A 68 19.59 -1.72 16.25
C ILE A 68 21.07 -2.09 16.19
N ASP A 69 21.86 -1.57 17.13
CA ASP A 69 23.33 -1.71 17.12
C ASP A 69 23.75 -3.18 17.21
N GLU A 70 23.07 -3.99 18.03
CA GLU A 70 23.39 -5.42 18.24
C GLU A 70 23.19 -6.26 16.96
N ARG A 71 22.38 -5.76 16.01
CA ARG A 71 22.12 -6.44 14.74
C ARG A 71 22.77 -5.77 13.54
N ASN A 72 23.50 -4.69 13.77
CA ASN A 72 24.06 -3.83 12.71
C ASN A 72 23.01 -3.49 11.64
N PHE A 73 21.80 -3.16 12.09
CA PHE A 73 20.67 -2.86 11.23
C PHE A 73 20.16 -1.45 11.49
N SER A 74 19.81 -0.77 10.40
CA SER A 74 19.03 0.48 10.41
C SER A 74 18.22 0.54 9.13
N GLY A 75 16.98 1.00 9.23
CA GLY A 75 16.20 1.38 8.04
C GLY A 75 16.89 2.52 7.30
N VAL A 76 16.67 2.59 6.00
CA VAL A 76 17.32 3.56 5.11
C VAL A 76 17.03 5.01 5.53
N ALA A 77 15.79 5.29 5.97
CA ALA A 77 15.31 6.57 6.42
C ALA A 77 14.76 6.52 7.85
N SER A 78 15.61 6.08 8.82
CA SER A 78 15.19 5.81 10.20
C SER A 78 14.62 7.02 10.96
N LEU A 79 14.89 8.24 10.49
CA LEU A 79 14.35 9.48 11.06
C LEU A 79 13.08 9.98 10.36
N ALA A 80 12.60 9.27 9.33
CA ALA A 80 11.39 9.67 8.64
C ALA A 80 10.13 9.45 9.49
N ASP A 81 9.14 10.30 9.32
CA ASP A 81 7.80 10.03 9.83
C ASP A 81 7.10 8.99 8.94
N ILE A 82 6.57 7.95 9.56
CA ILE A 82 5.88 6.87 8.87
C ILE A 82 4.38 7.09 8.94
N CYS A 83 3.73 7.16 7.78
CA CYS A 83 2.28 7.13 7.65
C CYS A 83 1.88 5.82 6.97
N VAL A 84 0.98 5.06 7.58
CA VAL A 84 0.60 3.73 7.13
C VAL A 84 -0.83 3.72 6.64
N VAL A 85 -1.07 3.08 5.48
CA VAL A 85 -2.40 2.68 5.04
C VAL A 85 -2.45 1.16 4.98
N LYS A 86 -3.29 0.56 5.79
CA LYS A 86 -3.64 -0.85 5.69
C LYS A 86 -4.88 -0.98 4.81
N CYS A 87 -4.66 -1.42 3.58
CA CYS A 87 -5.73 -1.59 2.61
C CYS A 87 -6.67 -2.73 3.01
N ARG A 88 -7.97 -2.56 2.76
CA ARG A 88 -8.93 -3.65 2.86
C ARG A 88 -8.85 -4.54 1.62
N GLU A 89 -9.15 -5.81 1.81
CA GLU A 89 -9.25 -6.75 0.71
C GLU A 89 -10.41 -6.41 -0.24
N ALA A 90 -10.24 -6.81 -1.49
CA ALA A 90 -11.29 -6.70 -2.50
C ALA A 90 -12.51 -7.54 -2.09
N LYS A 91 -13.70 -6.98 -2.30
CA LYS A 91 -14.96 -7.66 -2.00
C LYS A 91 -15.13 -8.90 -2.88
N ASP A 92 -15.84 -9.90 -2.38
CA ASP A 92 -16.11 -11.17 -3.07
C ASP A 92 -16.72 -10.98 -4.46
N GLY A 93 -17.57 -9.95 -4.65
CA GLY A 93 -18.13 -9.60 -5.94
C GLY A 93 -17.06 -9.25 -6.97
N LEU A 94 -16.04 -8.50 -6.56
CA LEU A 94 -14.91 -8.13 -7.40
C LEU A 94 -14.02 -9.34 -7.67
N LYS A 95 -13.72 -10.14 -6.64
CA LYS A 95 -12.95 -11.39 -6.80
C LYS A 95 -13.64 -12.32 -7.80
N ARG A 96 -14.97 -12.50 -7.71
CA ARG A 96 -15.75 -13.31 -8.67
C ARG A 96 -15.70 -12.74 -10.09
N TYR A 97 -15.86 -11.42 -10.24
CA TYR A 97 -15.80 -10.76 -11.55
C TYR A 97 -14.47 -11.04 -12.27
N PHE A 98 -13.36 -10.92 -11.56
CA PHE A 98 -12.01 -11.20 -12.09
C PHE A 98 -11.62 -12.68 -12.04
N ARG A 99 -12.55 -13.58 -11.68
CA ARG A 99 -12.31 -15.03 -11.57
C ARG A 99 -11.13 -15.40 -10.68
N ILE A 100 -10.91 -14.63 -9.64
CA ILE A 100 -9.87 -14.87 -8.64
C ILE A 100 -10.37 -15.98 -7.74
N GLY A 101 -9.74 -17.16 -7.83
CA GLY A 101 -10.09 -18.32 -7.02
C GLY A 101 -9.24 -18.46 -5.76
N GLY A 102 -9.76 -19.25 -4.79
CA GLY A 102 -9.07 -19.57 -3.55
C GLY A 102 -8.97 -18.41 -2.56
N ASP A 103 -8.15 -18.61 -1.54
CA ASP A 103 -7.93 -17.65 -0.44
C ASP A 103 -6.88 -16.58 -0.79
N LYS A 104 -6.81 -16.17 -2.05
CA LYS A 104 -5.85 -15.15 -2.48
C LYS A 104 -6.23 -13.79 -1.95
N VAL A 105 -5.27 -13.15 -1.31
CA VAL A 105 -5.39 -11.76 -0.86
C VAL A 105 -5.16 -10.83 -2.04
N VAL A 106 -6.19 -10.08 -2.40
CA VAL A 106 -6.14 -9.07 -3.47
C VAL A 106 -6.82 -7.79 -3.01
N TYR A 107 -6.42 -6.67 -3.59
CA TYR A 107 -6.90 -5.36 -3.20
C TYR A 107 -7.63 -4.68 -4.35
N GLY A 108 -8.64 -3.87 -4.04
CA GLY A 108 -9.33 -3.05 -5.01
C GLY A 108 -8.52 -1.80 -5.34
N GLU A 109 -8.38 -1.49 -6.64
CA GLU A 109 -7.66 -0.31 -7.10
C GLU A 109 -8.19 0.99 -6.47
N GLN A 110 -9.50 1.11 -6.33
CA GLN A 110 -10.14 2.27 -5.70
C GLN A 110 -9.73 2.47 -4.24
N ASP A 111 -9.53 1.39 -3.49
CA ASP A 111 -9.11 1.47 -2.09
C ASP A 111 -7.64 1.89 -1.96
N ILE A 112 -6.81 1.47 -2.91
CA ILE A 112 -5.43 1.94 -3.05
C ILE A 112 -5.39 3.44 -3.39
N MET A 113 -6.21 3.90 -4.35
CA MET A 113 -6.30 5.32 -4.71
C MET A 113 -6.76 6.18 -3.53
N LEU A 114 -7.70 5.70 -2.73
CA LEU A 114 -8.11 6.37 -1.49
C LEU A 114 -6.96 6.40 -0.47
N GLY A 115 -6.17 5.33 -0.39
CA GLY A 115 -4.96 5.29 0.42
C GLY A 115 -3.95 6.37 0.02
N ILE A 116 -3.69 6.52 -1.28
CA ILE A 116 -2.82 7.57 -1.82
C ILE A 116 -3.36 8.96 -1.47
N LYS A 117 -4.67 9.18 -1.64
CA LYS A 117 -5.32 10.44 -1.26
C LYS A 117 -5.10 10.77 0.21
N TYR A 118 -5.26 9.78 1.09
CA TYR A 118 -5.04 9.93 2.52
C TYR A 118 -3.58 10.34 2.83
N LEU A 119 -2.60 9.61 2.28
CA LEU A 119 -1.18 9.90 2.47
C LEU A 119 -0.83 11.32 2.00
N TRP A 120 -1.33 11.71 0.83
CA TRP A 120 -1.12 13.04 0.28
C TRP A 120 -1.72 14.14 1.17
N GLN A 121 -2.98 13.97 1.61
CA GLN A 121 -3.62 14.94 2.51
C GLN A 121 -2.88 15.04 3.85
N THR A 122 -2.39 13.92 4.37
CA THR A 122 -1.62 13.88 5.62
C THR A 122 -0.28 14.62 5.47
N ALA A 123 0.43 14.40 4.36
CA ALA A 123 1.69 15.09 4.08
C ALA A 123 1.49 16.60 3.91
N VAL A 124 0.44 17.02 3.21
CA VAL A 124 0.08 18.44 3.06
C VAL A 124 -0.22 19.09 4.42
N LYS A 125 -1.02 18.42 5.26
CA LYS A 125 -1.31 18.91 6.63
C LYS A 125 -0.07 19.00 7.51
N ALA A 126 0.88 18.08 7.30
CA ALA A 126 2.13 18.03 8.04
C ALA A 126 3.21 18.96 7.45
N GLU A 127 2.95 19.59 6.31
CA GLU A 127 3.92 20.45 5.57
C GLU A 127 5.23 19.71 5.28
N LYS A 128 5.15 18.40 4.91
CA LYS A 128 6.30 17.53 4.67
C LYS A 128 6.28 16.94 3.26
N PRO A 129 7.46 16.68 2.67
CA PRO A 129 7.54 15.91 1.44
C PRO A 129 7.02 14.49 1.69
N LEU A 130 6.48 13.87 0.63
CA LEU A 130 5.86 12.55 0.66
C LEU A 130 6.61 11.58 -0.26
N ILE A 131 7.02 10.45 0.29
CA ILE A 131 7.47 9.29 -0.48
C ILE A 131 6.45 8.17 -0.26
N ILE A 132 5.79 7.72 -1.34
CA ILE A 132 4.81 6.64 -1.30
C ILE A 132 5.50 5.35 -1.73
N CYS A 133 5.54 4.35 -0.85
CA CYS A 133 6.10 3.04 -1.13
C CYS A 133 4.98 2.03 -1.38
N PHE A 134 4.96 1.44 -2.58
CA PHE A 134 4.05 0.36 -2.96
C PHE A 134 4.78 -0.97 -2.94
N GLY A 135 4.45 -1.83 -1.96
CA GLY A 135 4.90 -3.22 -1.92
C GLY A 135 3.89 -4.20 -2.53
N ILE A 136 3.01 -3.71 -3.39
CA ILE A 136 1.98 -4.49 -4.09
C ILE A 136 2.10 -4.22 -5.58
N GLY A 137 1.70 -5.20 -6.40
CA GLY A 137 1.74 -5.10 -7.85
C GLY A 137 0.56 -5.80 -8.49
N THR A 138 0.48 -5.71 -9.81
CA THR A 138 -0.53 -6.38 -10.63
C THR A 138 0.07 -6.79 -11.97
N ASN A 139 -0.44 -7.90 -12.52
CA ASN A 139 -0.14 -8.32 -13.90
C ASN A 139 -1.26 -7.91 -14.87
N ILE A 140 -2.26 -7.16 -14.41
CA ILE A 140 -3.39 -6.70 -15.22
C ILE A 140 -3.06 -5.32 -15.80
N GLY A 141 -3.29 -5.16 -17.10
CA GLY A 141 -3.12 -3.88 -17.82
C GLY A 141 -1.76 -3.71 -18.48
N GLY A 142 -1.55 -2.54 -19.02
CA GLY A 142 -0.26 -2.15 -19.63
C GLY A 142 0.78 -1.82 -18.56
N HIS A 143 2.05 -2.22 -18.83
CA HIS A 143 3.15 -1.99 -17.89
C HIS A 143 3.86 -0.65 -18.09
N GLU A 144 3.41 0.17 -19.03
CA GLU A 144 4.02 1.47 -19.31
C GLU A 144 3.24 2.60 -18.66
N ARG A 145 2.19 3.02 -19.33
CA ARG A 145 1.30 4.09 -18.85
C ARG A 145 -0.13 3.67 -19.09
N GLY A 146 -1.02 4.07 -18.22
CA GLY A 146 -2.44 3.83 -18.37
C GLY A 146 -3.06 3.17 -17.13
N GLY A 147 -4.40 3.11 -17.14
CA GLY A 147 -5.19 2.68 -16.01
C GLY A 147 -5.36 3.78 -14.96
N CYS A 148 -6.46 3.71 -14.21
CA CYS A 148 -6.86 4.77 -13.29
C CYS A 148 -5.82 5.02 -12.18
N LEU A 149 -5.22 3.97 -11.66
CA LEU A 149 -4.19 4.10 -10.61
C LEU A 149 -2.93 4.77 -11.13
N GLY A 150 -2.46 4.38 -12.35
CA GLY A 150 -1.28 4.97 -12.97
C GLY A 150 -1.45 6.46 -13.23
N GLU A 151 -2.55 6.86 -13.84
CA GLU A 151 -2.88 8.26 -14.09
C GLU A 151 -3.04 9.06 -12.78
N TYR A 152 -3.65 8.44 -11.77
CA TYR A 152 -3.80 9.08 -10.47
C TYR A 152 -2.45 9.33 -9.79
N LEU A 153 -1.54 8.36 -9.84
CA LEU A 153 -0.18 8.48 -9.31
C LEU A 153 0.61 9.55 -10.08
N GLU A 154 0.54 9.55 -11.41
CA GLU A 154 1.20 10.56 -12.23
C GLU A 154 0.70 11.97 -11.89
N SER A 155 -0.63 12.13 -11.73
CA SER A 155 -1.21 13.42 -11.34
C SER A 155 -0.70 13.92 -9.99
N ARG A 156 -0.38 13.02 -9.05
CA ARG A 156 0.16 13.37 -7.73
C ARG A 156 1.67 13.57 -7.76
N GLY A 157 2.39 12.77 -8.56
CA GLY A 157 3.83 12.90 -8.76
C GLY A 157 4.27 14.21 -9.43
N ASN A 158 3.34 14.90 -10.08
CA ASN A 158 3.60 16.24 -10.64
C ASN A 158 3.68 17.34 -9.57
N TYR A 159 3.31 17.06 -8.32
CA TYR A 159 3.49 18.00 -7.23
C TYR A 159 4.91 17.94 -6.68
N SER A 160 5.54 19.11 -6.52
CA SER A 160 6.85 19.20 -5.89
C SER A 160 6.84 18.58 -4.49
N GLY A 161 7.85 17.75 -4.21
CA GLY A 161 7.97 17.07 -2.91
C GLY A 161 7.17 15.76 -2.80
N VAL A 162 6.59 15.26 -3.90
CA VAL A 162 5.93 13.93 -3.92
C VAL A 162 6.70 12.98 -4.83
N CYS A 163 6.95 11.76 -4.33
CA CYS A 163 7.57 10.67 -5.09
C CYS A 163 6.83 9.38 -4.80
N ALA A 164 6.58 8.58 -5.83
CA ALA A 164 6.01 7.24 -5.70
C ALA A 164 7.01 6.19 -6.18
N VAL A 165 7.20 5.14 -5.39
CA VAL A 165 8.09 4.02 -5.70
C VAL A 165 7.28 2.73 -5.62
N ALA A 166 7.23 1.99 -6.71
CA ALA A 166 6.55 0.69 -6.78
C ALA A 166 7.57 -0.44 -6.93
N ALA A 167 7.32 -1.55 -6.25
CA ALA A 167 8.09 -2.77 -6.44
C ALA A 167 7.77 -3.41 -7.80
N CYS A 168 8.78 -3.97 -8.46
CA CYS A 168 8.62 -4.70 -9.73
C CYS A 168 7.92 -6.06 -9.57
N GLY A 169 7.66 -6.51 -8.34
CA GLY A 169 7.14 -7.84 -8.04
C GLY A 169 8.21 -8.93 -7.98
N ASN A 170 7.79 -10.13 -7.58
CA ASN A 170 8.68 -11.27 -7.34
C ASN A 170 8.44 -12.43 -8.35
N GLU A 171 7.73 -12.17 -9.44
CA GLU A 171 7.19 -13.19 -10.34
C GLU A 171 7.99 -13.34 -11.64
N ALA A 172 9.25 -12.90 -11.67
CA ALA A 172 10.10 -12.94 -12.86
C ALA A 172 10.19 -14.33 -13.53
N ASN A 173 10.15 -15.40 -12.72
CA ASN A 173 10.23 -16.78 -13.21
C ASN A 173 8.86 -17.44 -13.43
N ALA A 174 7.75 -16.72 -13.19
CA ALA A 174 6.40 -17.29 -13.33
C ALA A 174 5.87 -17.28 -14.77
N GLY A 175 6.59 -16.65 -15.69
CA GLY A 175 6.21 -16.63 -17.11
C GLY A 175 4.94 -15.83 -17.42
N HIS A 176 4.57 -14.88 -16.58
CA HIS A 176 3.33 -14.08 -16.73
C HIS A 176 3.41 -13.02 -17.84
N HIS A 177 4.58 -12.79 -18.41
CA HIS A 177 4.80 -11.75 -19.41
C HIS A 177 5.47 -12.32 -20.64
N TYR A 178 4.97 -11.93 -21.80
CA TYR A 178 5.58 -12.22 -23.07
C TYR A 178 5.92 -10.90 -23.80
N ARG A 179 7.12 -10.80 -24.33
CA ARG A 179 7.53 -9.72 -25.22
C ARG A 179 8.09 -10.30 -26.51
N SER A 180 7.39 -10.09 -27.61
CA SER A 180 7.95 -10.39 -28.92
C SER A 180 9.11 -9.44 -29.27
N GLY A 181 10.05 -9.88 -30.09
CA GLY A 181 10.90 -8.98 -30.85
C GLY A 181 10.08 -8.18 -31.88
N LEU A 182 10.77 -7.39 -32.71
CA LEU A 182 10.15 -6.71 -33.83
C LEU A 182 9.54 -7.75 -34.80
N LEU A 183 8.21 -7.73 -34.94
CA LEU A 183 7.49 -8.56 -35.89
C LEU A 183 7.39 -7.80 -37.24
N ARG A 184 7.71 -8.47 -38.31
CA ARG A 184 7.50 -7.95 -39.70
C ARG A 184 6.11 -8.39 -40.16
N SER A 185 5.54 -7.64 -41.11
CA SER A 185 4.30 -8.02 -41.78
C SER A 185 4.37 -9.44 -42.33
N GLY A 186 3.40 -10.29 -41.99
CA GLY A 186 3.35 -11.71 -42.38
C GLY A 186 4.15 -12.67 -41.51
N GLN A 187 4.67 -12.20 -40.34
CA GLN A 187 5.25 -13.07 -39.32
C GLN A 187 4.21 -13.36 -38.22
N ASP A 188 4.04 -14.64 -37.92
CA ASP A 188 3.23 -15.13 -36.82
C ASP A 188 4.13 -15.56 -35.66
N VAL A 189 3.66 -15.36 -34.45
CA VAL A 189 4.31 -15.87 -33.23
C VAL A 189 3.27 -16.63 -32.42
N GLU A 190 3.55 -17.88 -32.15
CA GLU A 190 2.74 -18.70 -31.27
C GLU A 190 3.20 -18.50 -29.81
N VAL A 191 2.26 -18.19 -28.93
CA VAL A 191 2.50 -17.98 -27.50
C VAL A 191 1.62 -18.93 -26.70
N GLU A 192 2.23 -19.76 -25.86
CA GLU A 192 1.51 -20.59 -24.92
C GLU A 192 1.24 -19.80 -23.63
N LEU A 193 -0.04 -19.65 -23.30
CA LEU A 193 -0.48 -19.06 -22.03
C LEU A 193 -0.76 -20.20 -21.04
N ARG A 194 -0.11 -20.20 -19.91
CA ARG A 194 -0.25 -21.21 -18.85
C ARG A 194 -0.98 -20.66 -17.63
#